data_9c6721080e1fd41dbe23971c2900dd3b
#
_entry.id   9c6721080e1fd41dbe23971c2900dd3b
#
_cell.length_a   1.000
_cell.length_b   1.000
_cell.length_c   1.000
_cell.angle_alpha   90.00
_cell.angle_beta   90.00
_cell.angle_gamma   90.00
#
_symmetry.space_group_name_H-M   'P 1'
#
loop_
_entity.id
_entity.type
_entity.pdbx_description
1 polymer ?
#
loop_
_entity_poly.entity_id
_entity_poly.type
_entity_poly.pdbx_seq_one_letter_code
_entity_poly.pdbx_strand_id
1 'polypeptide(L)'
;MSEAELKLVTDAKNCTMYTIQFLSDDDSEFEKSYAKFRKELEYNEDFERLLNILGRIADFGALERFFRPEGKMNDRVCALPVLKSKLRLYCLRLSDKILILGNGGVKKTRTYDEDDTLKGYVITLQNFDRLMRAGVKDGTISVTQDGD
;
A
#
# COMPACT_ATOMS: atom_id res chain seq x y z
N MET A 1 9.31 -0.83 -19.35
CA MET A 1 8.91 -0.77 -17.95
C MET A 1 8.74 0.68 -17.54
N SER A 2 7.64 1.00 -16.88
CA SER A 2 7.40 2.36 -16.41
C SER A 2 8.36 2.72 -15.29
N GLU A 3 8.95 3.88 -15.35
CA GLU A 3 9.75 4.39 -14.24
C GLU A 3 8.83 4.90 -13.14
N ALA A 4 9.25 4.69 -11.89
CA ALA A 4 8.49 5.07 -10.71
C ALA A 4 9.43 5.56 -9.63
N GLU A 5 8.89 6.37 -8.73
CA GLU A 5 9.62 6.84 -7.56
C GLU A 5 8.80 6.64 -6.29
N LEU A 6 9.49 6.56 -5.17
CA LEU A 6 8.83 6.58 -3.86
C LEU A 6 8.57 8.03 -3.48
N LYS A 7 7.36 8.28 -3.02
CA LYS A 7 6.92 9.59 -2.57
C LYS A 7 6.53 9.51 -1.11
N LEU A 8 7.05 10.41 -0.29
CA LEU A 8 6.72 10.41 1.14
C LEU A 8 5.26 10.81 1.35
N VAL A 9 4.54 9.98 2.12
CA VAL A 9 3.18 10.29 2.56
C VAL A 9 3.21 10.90 3.96
N THR A 10 3.86 10.22 4.89
CA THR A 10 4.03 10.75 6.24
C THR A 10 5.26 10.13 6.90
N ASP A 11 5.96 10.95 7.67
CA ASP A 11 7.12 10.52 8.45
C ASP A 11 6.76 10.61 9.93
N ALA A 12 6.14 9.55 10.44
CA ALA A 12 5.69 9.51 11.82
C ALA A 12 6.72 8.80 12.69
N LYS A 13 6.58 8.96 14.00
CA LYS A 13 7.54 8.44 14.98
C LYS A 13 7.74 6.93 14.85
N ASN A 14 6.67 6.18 14.65
CA ASN A 14 6.74 4.71 14.67
C ASN A 14 6.54 4.07 13.31
N CYS A 15 6.26 4.84 12.26
CA CYS A 15 6.16 4.33 10.91
C CYS A 15 6.32 5.45 9.90
N THR A 16 7.18 5.24 8.92
CA THR A 16 7.28 6.12 7.76
C THR A 16 6.52 5.48 6.62
N MET A 17 5.63 6.24 6.00
CA MET A 17 4.78 5.77 4.90
C MET A 17 5.17 6.46 3.62
N TYR A 18 5.31 5.66 2.58
CA TYR A 18 5.56 6.11 1.21
C TYR A 18 4.44 5.63 0.30
N THR A 19 4.39 6.18 -0.88
CA THR A 19 3.57 5.64 -1.96
C THR A 19 4.38 5.62 -3.24
N ILE A 20 3.85 4.96 -4.27
CA ILE A 20 4.51 4.86 -5.57
C ILE A 20 3.88 5.86 -6.50
N GLN A 21 4.70 6.62 -7.22
CA GLN A 21 4.24 7.47 -8.30
C GLN A 21 4.98 7.10 -9.57
N PHE A 22 4.22 6.68 -10.59
CA PHE A 22 4.79 6.46 -11.91
C PHE A 22 5.02 7.81 -12.58
N LEU A 23 6.14 7.95 -13.28
CA LEU A 23 6.53 9.23 -13.87
C LEU A 23 5.55 9.68 -14.96
N SER A 24 4.82 8.72 -15.55
CA SER A 24 3.79 9.02 -16.55
C SER A 24 2.48 9.53 -15.95
N ASP A 25 2.32 9.44 -14.63
CA ASP A 25 1.07 9.79 -13.94
C ASP A 25 1.22 11.09 -13.16
N ASP A 26 0.12 11.85 -13.09
CA ASP A 26 0.08 13.10 -12.30
C ASP A 26 -0.05 12.81 -10.81
N ASP A 27 -0.72 11.70 -10.45
CA ASP A 27 -1.01 11.34 -9.07
C ASP A 27 -0.28 10.05 -8.68
N SER A 28 0.09 9.96 -7.40
CA SER A 28 0.61 8.73 -6.82
C SER A 28 -0.50 7.68 -6.72
N GLU A 29 -0.11 6.43 -6.50
CA GLU A 29 -1.08 5.34 -6.35
C GLU A 29 -2.03 5.58 -5.18
N PHE A 30 -1.52 6.08 -4.06
CA PHE A 30 -2.36 6.40 -2.91
C PHE A 30 -3.31 7.58 -3.19
N GLU A 31 -2.82 8.62 -3.87
CA GLU A 31 -3.65 9.76 -4.24
C GLU A 31 -4.80 9.35 -5.16
N LYS A 32 -4.57 8.38 -6.05
CA LYS A 32 -5.62 7.84 -6.92
C LYS A 32 -6.74 7.19 -6.10
N SER A 33 -6.39 6.41 -5.07
CA SER A 33 -7.39 5.79 -4.20
C SER A 33 -8.14 6.84 -3.38
N TYR A 34 -7.43 7.83 -2.86
CA TYR A 34 -8.01 8.92 -2.10
C TYR A 34 -9.05 9.68 -2.94
N ALA A 35 -8.69 10.08 -4.17
CA ALA A 35 -9.58 10.80 -5.06
C ALA A 35 -10.81 9.97 -5.42
N LYS A 36 -10.62 8.67 -5.66
CA LYS A 36 -11.70 7.75 -6.02
C LYS A 36 -12.74 7.64 -4.90
N PHE A 37 -12.30 7.33 -3.68
CA PHE A 37 -13.22 7.03 -2.58
C PHE A 37 -13.79 8.26 -1.91
N ARG A 38 -13.13 9.39 -2.04
CA ARG A 38 -13.66 10.65 -1.55
C ARG A 38 -14.94 11.05 -2.28
N LYS A 39 -15.07 10.67 -3.56
CA LYS A 39 -16.22 11.00 -4.41
C LYS A 39 -17.35 9.97 -4.35
N GLU A 40 -17.08 8.75 -3.84
CA GLU A 40 -18.08 7.69 -3.78
C GLU A 40 -18.77 7.70 -2.41
N LEU A 41 -20.02 8.16 -2.39
CA LEU A 41 -20.78 8.27 -1.14
C LEU A 41 -20.90 6.93 -0.41
N GLU A 42 -21.02 5.83 -1.16
CA GLU A 42 -21.19 4.50 -0.58
C GLU A 42 -19.99 4.08 0.27
N TYR A 43 -18.77 4.49 -0.12
CA TYR A 43 -17.54 4.07 0.55
C TYR A 43 -16.81 5.19 1.27
N ASN A 44 -17.38 6.37 1.29
CA ASN A 44 -16.74 7.55 1.88
C ASN A 44 -16.44 7.35 3.37
N GLU A 45 -17.42 6.85 4.14
CA GLU A 45 -17.21 6.59 5.57
C GLU A 45 -16.19 5.47 5.80
N ASP A 46 -16.23 4.41 4.97
CA ASP A 46 -15.28 3.32 5.08
C ASP A 46 -13.86 3.80 4.79
N PHE A 47 -13.72 4.70 3.83
CA PHE A 47 -12.41 5.27 3.53
C PHE A 47 -11.91 6.15 4.68
N GLU A 48 -12.80 6.89 5.34
CA GLU A 48 -12.42 7.65 6.54
C GLU A 48 -11.93 6.73 7.65
N ARG A 49 -12.57 5.57 7.83
CA ARG A 49 -12.11 4.55 8.79
C ARG A 49 -10.74 4.02 8.40
N LEU A 50 -10.50 3.81 7.11
CA LEU A 50 -9.20 3.38 6.61
C LEU A 50 -8.12 4.42 6.91
N LEU A 51 -8.41 5.70 6.71
CA LEU A 51 -7.48 6.77 7.05
C LEU A 51 -7.20 6.81 8.55
N ASN A 52 -8.21 6.52 9.38
CA ASN A 52 -8.02 6.43 10.84
C ASN A 52 -7.09 5.26 11.21
N ILE A 53 -7.20 4.13 10.49
CA ILE A 53 -6.29 2.99 10.71
C ILE A 53 -4.87 3.39 10.33
N LEU A 54 -4.69 4.13 9.23
CA LEU A 54 -3.37 4.64 8.86
C LEU A 54 -2.80 5.56 9.94
N GLY A 55 -3.65 6.38 10.56
CA GLY A 55 -3.23 7.21 11.70
C GLY A 55 -2.74 6.37 12.87
N ARG A 56 -3.40 5.26 13.16
CA ARG A 56 -2.97 4.34 14.23
C ARG A 56 -1.66 3.65 13.86
N ILE A 57 -1.48 3.31 12.61
CA ILE A 57 -0.20 2.76 12.13
C ILE A 57 0.93 3.77 12.33
N ALA A 58 0.67 5.04 12.05
CA ALA A 58 1.65 6.10 12.29
C ALA A 58 2.04 6.18 13.77
N ASP A 59 1.07 6.00 14.67
CA ASP A 59 1.30 6.10 16.12
C ASP A 59 1.96 4.83 16.70
N PHE A 60 1.63 3.65 16.21
CA PHE A 60 2.01 2.37 16.82
C PHE A 60 2.93 1.52 15.95
N GLY A 61 3.11 1.87 14.69
CA GLY A 61 3.86 1.07 13.74
C GLY A 61 2.96 0.24 12.84
N ALA A 62 3.51 -0.20 11.71
CA ALA A 62 2.80 -1.04 10.74
C ALA A 62 2.82 -2.50 11.19
N LEU A 63 2.10 -2.79 12.26
CA LEU A 63 2.06 -4.11 12.89
C LEU A 63 1.31 -5.11 12.00
N GLU A 64 1.75 -6.36 12.02
CA GLU A 64 1.15 -7.41 11.17
C GLU A 64 -0.36 -7.54 11.40
N ARG A 65 -0.83 -7.35 12.62
CA ARG A 65 -2.25 -7.49 12.96
C ARG A 65 -3.19 -6.53 12.23
N PHE A 66 -2.66 -5.42 11.68
CA PHE A 66 -3.47 -4.48 10.91
C PHE A 66 -3.76 -4.95 9.50
N PHE A 67 -3.04 -5.97 9.01
CA PHE A 67 -3.04 -6.34 7.61
C PHE A 67 -3.51 -7.76 7.38
N ARG A 68 -3.99 -8.00 6.15
CA ARG A 68 -4.27 -9.35 5.67
C ARG A 68 -3.26 -9.66 4.57
N PRO A 69 -2.59 -10.84 4.63
CA PRO A 69 -1.69 -11.25 3.55
C PRO A 69 -2.46 -11.35 2.23
N GLU A 70 -1.86 -10.84 1.18
CA GLU A 70 -2.37 -10.97 -0.19
C GLU A 70 -1.20 -11.41 -1.06
N GLY A 71 -1.49 -12.25 -2.06
CA GLY A 71 -0.44 -12.81 -2.89
C GLY A 71 0.15 -14.08 -2.31
N LYS A 72 1.41 -14.35 -2.63
CA LYS A 72 2.09 -15.58 -2.22
C LYS A 72 2.69 -15.45 -0.83
N MET A 73 2.97 -16.60 -0.21
CA MET A 73 3.45 -16.67 1.17
C MET A 73 4.67 -15.79 1.46
N ASN A 74 5.58 -15.62 0.51
CA ASN A 74 6.80 -14.85 0.70
C ASN A 74 6.68 -13.38 0.27
N ASP A 75 5.51 -12.99 -0.20
CA ASP A 75 5.28 -11.61 -0.61
C ASP A 75 5.09 -10.72 0.60
N ARG A 76 5.64 -9.51 0.51
CA ARG A 76 5.39 -8.46 1.50
C ARG A 76 4.12 -7.66 1.18
N VAL A 77 3.42 -8.05 0.11
CA VAL A 77 2.16 -7.40 -0.29
C VAL A 77 1.04 -7.85 0.64
N CYS A 78 0.31 -6.89 1.14
CA CYS A 78 -0.81 -7.14 2.04
C CYS A 78 -1.92 -6.13 1.77
N ALA A 79 -3.09 -6.41 2.33
CA ALA A 79 -4.22 -5.50 2.25
C ALA A 79 -4.51 -4.92 3.62
N LEU A 80 -4.87 -3.64 3.64
CA LEU A 80 -5.39 -2.98 4.83
C LEU A 80 -6.92 -3.03 4.73
N PRO A 81 -7.58 -3.87 5.52
CA PRO A 81 -9.04 -4.00 5.46
C PRO A 81 -9.72 -3.04 6.43
N VAL A 82 -10.96 -2.73 6.13
CA VAL A 82 -11.86 -2.04 7.06
C VAL A 82 -12.91 -3.04 7.51
N LEU A 83 -13.14 -3.13 8.82
CA LEU A 83 -14.07 -4.11 9.40
C LEU A 83 -15.46 -3.95 8.78
N LYS A 84 -16.04 -5.06 8.32
CA LYS A 84 -17.36 -5.15 7.69
C LYS A 84 -17.47 -4.36 6.38
N SER A 85 -16.35 -3.99 5.78
CA SER A 85 -16.33 -3.29 4.50
C SER A 85 -15.64 -4.15 3.45
N LYS A 86 -16.01 -3.92 2.20
CA LYS A 86 -15.34 -4.52 1.04
C LYS A 86 -14.17 -3.68 0.54
N LEU A 87 -13.95 -2.52 1.17
CA LEU A 87 -12.87 -1.63 0.80
C LEU A 87 -11.52 -2.24 1.23
N ARG A 88 -10.54 -2.18 0.33
CA ARG A 88 -9.18 -2.67 0.58
C ARG A 88 -8.18 -1.67 0.05
N LEU A 89 -7.17 -1.36 0.83
CA LEU A 89 -5.99 -0.63 0.37
C LEU A 89 -4.83 -1.61 0.33
N TYR A 90 -4.21 -1.77 -0.84
CA TYR A 90 -3.08 -2.68 -1.00
C TYR A 90 -1.79 -1.97 -0.64
N CYS A 91 -0.93 -2.66 0.09
CA CYS A 91 0.28 -2.09 0.67
C CYS A 91 1.44 -3.06 0.53
N LEU A 92 2.64 -2.51 0.63
CA LEU A 92 3.86 -3.27 0.74
C LEU A 92 4.43 -3.00 2.12
N ARG A 93 4.36 -4.00 3.01
CA ARG A 93 4.85 -3.88 4.37
C ARG A 93 6.28 -4.37 4.44
N LEU A 94 7.22 -3.46 4.56
CA LEU A 94 8.65 -3.82 4.64
C LEU A 94 9.05 -4.17 6.06
N SER A 95 8.45 -3.52 7.03
CA SER A 95 8.69 -3.75 8.46
C SER A 95 7.59 -3.04 9.24
N ASP A 96 7.65 -3.10 10.57
CA ASP A 96 6.77 -2.30 11.43
C ASP A 96 6.96 -0.80 11.20
N LYS A 97 8.11 -0.38 10.69
CA LYS A 97 8.47 1.03 10.57
C LYS A 97 8.40 1.60 9.17
N ILE A 98 8.24 0.75 8.16
CA ILE A 98 8.22 1.17 6.76
C ILE A 98 7.07 0.53 6.03
N LEU A 99 6.17 1.37 5.50
CA LEU A 99 4.99 0.93 4.77
C LEU A 99 4.90 1.70 3.46
N ILE A 100 4.67 0.98 2.36
CA ILE A 100 4.46 1.58 1.06
C ILE A 100 3.00 1.38 0.69
N LEU A 101 2.28 2.49 0.47
CA LEU A 101 0.87 2.48 0.14
C LEU A 101 0.70 2.40 -1.37
N GLY A 102 -0.10 1.44 -1.82
CA GLY A 102 -0.49 1.32 -3.21
C GLY A 102 -1.87 1.91 -3.46
N ASN A 103 -2.53 1.40 -4.48
CA ASN A 103 -3.89 1.77 -4.81
C ASN A 103 -4.87 0.84 -4.09
N GLY A 104 -6.12 1.23 -4.04
CA GLY A 104 -7.17 0.47 -3.39
C GLY A 104 -8.41 0.34 -4.24
N GLY A 105 -9.27 -0.57 -3.83
CA GLY A 105 -10.53 -0.82 -4.52
C GLY A 105 -11.53 -1.54 -3.64
N VAL A 106 -12.68 -1.80 -4.22
CA VAL A 106 -13.77 -2.52 -3.56
C VAL A 106 -13.66 -3.99 -3.96
N LYS A 107 -13.46 -4.85 -2.99
CA LYS A 107 -13.30 -6.29 -3.22
C LYS A 107 -14.68 -6.95 -3.25
N LYS A 108 -15.22 -7.16 -4.46
CA LYS A 108 -16.51 -7.79 -4.67
C LYS A 108 -16.41 -9.29 -4.96
N THR A 109 -15.19 -9.77 -5.18
CA THR A 109 -14.91 -11.16 -5.48
C THR A 109 -14.38 -11.87 -4.24
N ARG A 110 -14.31 -13.19 -4.31
CA ARG A 110 -13.80 -14.03 -3.23
C ARG A 110 -12.33 -13.76 -2.93
N THR A 111 -11.53 -13.61 -4.00
CA THR A 111 -10.12 -13.27 -3.91
C THR A 111 -9.82 -12.11 -4.85
N TYR A 112 -8.70 -11.42 -4.62
CA TYR A 112 -8.29 -10.33 -5.50
C TYR A 112 -8.00 -10.83 -6.93
N ASP A 113 -7.58 -12.09 -7.07
CA ASP A 113 -7.24 -12.71 -8.35
C ASP A 113 -8.42 -12.75 -9.33
N GLU A 114 -9.65 -12.77 -8.83
CA GLU A 114 -10.85 -12.81 -9.64
C GLU A 114 -11.25 -11.45 -10.20
N ASP A 115 -10.59 -10.37 -9.74
CA ASP A 115 -10.84 -8.99 -10.16
C ASP A 115 -9.59 -8.45 -10.84
N ASP A 116 -9.68 -8.18 -12.14
CA ASP A 116 -8.53 -7.73 -12.92
C ASP A 116 -7.92 -6.43 -12.41
N THR A 117 -8.75 -5.51 -11.92
CA THR A 117 -8.28 -4.23 -11.39
C THR A 117 -7.50 -4.44 -10.10
N LEU A 118 -8.05 -5.20 -9.15
CA LEU A 118 -7.38 -5.48 -7.89
C LEU A 118 -6.12 -6.30 -8.10
N LYS A 119 -6.18 -7.27 -9.01
CA LYS A 119 -5.01 -8.07 -9.38
C LYS A 119 -3.90 -7.19 -9.92
N GLY A 120 -4.25 -6.19 -10.73
CA GLY A 120 -3.28 -5.22 -11.25
C GLY A 120 -2.59 -4.45 -10.13
N TYR A 121 -3.33 -4.05 -9.09
CA TYR A 121 -2.74 -3.34 -7.95
C TYR A 121 -1.74 -4.21 -7.20
N VAL A 122 -2.10 -5.47 -6.97
CA VAL A 122 -1.21 -6.43 -6.30
C VAL A 122 0.04 -6.68 -7.12
N ILE A 123 -0.11 -6.90 -8.44
CA ILE A 123 1.02 -7.16 -9.34
C ILE A 123 1.98 -5.96 -9.37
N THR A 124 1.45 -4.74 -9.38
CA THR A 124 2.26 -3.53 -9.34
C THR A 124 3.15 -3.51 -8.10
N LEU A 125 2.59 -3.84 -6.94
CA LEU A 125 3.35 -3.89 -5.69
C LEU A 125 4.36 -5.05 -5.69
N GLN A 126 3.98 -6.21 -6.20
CA GLN A 126 4.88 -7.36 -6.30
C GLN A 126 6.09 -7.05 -7.18
N ASN A 127 5.87 -6.40 -8.32
CA ASN A 127 6.95 -6.00 -9.23
C ASN A 127 7.86 -4.97 -8.57
N PHE A 128 7.27 -3.99 -7.88
CA PHE A 128 8.03 -2.97 -7.17
C PHE A 128 8.89 -3.60 -6.06
N ASP A 129 8.31 -4.53 -5.29
CA ASP A 129 9.03 -5.23 -4.23
C ASP A 129 10.21 -6.02 -4.79
N ARG A 130 10.01 -6.70 -5.93
CA ARG A 130 11.07 -7.45 -6.59
C ARG A 130 12.23 -6.54 -7.00
N LEU A 131 11.92 -5.38 -7.58
CA LEU A 131 12.93 -4.40 -7.98
C LEU A 131 13.67 -3.84 -6.77
N MET A 132 12.97 -3.57 -5.67
CA MET A 132 13.60 -3.10 -4.44
C MET A 132 14.54 -4.14 -3.85
N ARG A 133 14.11 -5.42 -3.80
CA ARG A 133 14.95 -6.51 -3.29
C ARG A 133 16.20 -6.69 -4.14
N ALA A 134 16.07 -6.59 -5.45
CA ALA A 134 17.22 -6.67 -6.35
C ALA A 134 18.19 -5.51 -6.11
N GLY A 135 17.68 -4.29 -5.93
CA GLY A 135 18.51 -3.12 -5.64
C GLY A 135 19.23 -3.21 -4.30
N VAL A 136 18.57 -3.76 -3.29
CA VAL A 136 19.21 -3.98 -1.97
C VAL A 136 20.32 -5.04 -2.11
N LYS A 137 20.03 -6.12 -2.83
CA LYS A 137 20.98 -7.22 -3.01
C LYS A 137 22.24 -6.78 -3.75
N ASP A 138 22.13 -5.95 -4.79
CA ASP A 138 23.26 -5.48 -5.58
C ASP A 138 23.91 -4.20 -5.04
N GLY A 139 23.39 -3.65 -3.93
CA GLY A 139 23.96 -2.49 -3.27
C GLY A 139 23.57 -1.14 -3.84
N THR A 140 22.67 -1.09 -4.86
CA THR A 140 22.21 0.19 -5.41
C THR A 140 21.15 0.85 -4.55
N ILE A 141 20.48 0.09 -3.66
CA ILE A 141 19.47 0.59 -2.74
C ILE A 141 19.85 0.16 -1.34
N SER A 142 19.73 1.06 -0.37
CA SER A 142 19.87 0.71 1.04
C SER A 142 18.58 1.05 1.77
N VAL A 143 18.23 0.22 2.77
CA VAL A 143 17.05 0.43 3.59
C VAL A 143 17.52 0.57 5.04
N THR A 144 17.22 1.70 5.65
CA THR A 144 17.56 1.94 7.06
C THR A 144 16.35 1.59 7.94
N GLN A 145 16.64 1.33 9.22
CA GLN A 145 15.57 0.96 10.16
C GLN A 145 14.64 2.13 10.51
N ASP A 146 15.09 3.34 10.29
CA ASP A 146 14.29 4.54 10.56
C ASP A 146 13.49 5.03 9.35
N GLY A 147 13.54 4.30 8.23
CA GLY A 147 12.73 4.61 7.05
C GLY A 147 13.35 5.58 6.06
N ASP A 148 14.57 5.97 6.23
CA ASP A 148 15.25 6.90 5.32
C ASP A 148 15.81 6.23 4.04
#